data_46c4957c7badc9d194091d2943d73699
#
_entry.id   46c4957c7badc9d194091d2943d73699
#
_cell.length_a   1.000
_cell.length_b   1.000
_cell.length_c   1.000
_cell.angle_alpha   90.00
_cell.angle_beta   90.00
_cell.angle_gamma   90.00
#
_symmetry.space_group_name_H-M   'P 1'
#
loop_
_entity.id
_entity.type
_entity.pdbx_description
1 polymer ?
#
loop_
_entity_poly.entity_id
_entity_poly.type
_entity_poly.pdbx_seq_one_letter_code
_entity_poly.pdbx_strand_id
1 'polypeptide(L)'
;IYKNEKGECPVFAAVQEAANGLGVSLRVDANGGWDLAGAQHMMAWLKERGCDYVEQPLHYDADEDLPALFADRALPVFIDESCNFSSDVARLAHCVDGVNLKLMKCGGITEALRIVAAARAHGLKTMIGCMGESSAAIGAGASLAALFDHIDLDSHLNLLPDPASGLEMNAGVVSVQADQPGHGVSLTC
;
A
#
# COMPACT_ATOMS: atom_id res chain seq x y z
N ILE A 1 -11.53 -7.40 0.92
CA ILE A 1 -12.78 -6.95 0.29
C ILE A 1 -13.73 -8.13 0.15
N TYR A 2 -14.93 -8.01 0.74
CA TYR A 2 -15.97 -9.04 0.69
C TYR A 2 -16.70 -8.99 -0.66
N LYS A 3 -16.75 -10.13 -1.36
CA LYS A 3 -17.62 -10.33 -2.52
C LYS A 3 -18.99 -10.83 -2.06
N ASN A 4 -20.04 -10.41 -2.73
CA ASN A 4 -21.38 -10.99 -2.55
C ASN A 4 -21.50 -12.35 -3.27
N GLU A 5 -22.66 -13.01 -3.17
CA GLU A 5 -22.94 -14.30 -3.84
C GLU A 5 -22.78 -14.24 -5.38
N LYS A 6 -22.85 -13.03 -5.97
CA LYS A 6 -22.67 -12.81 -7.42
C LYS A 6 -21.20 -12.55 -7.80
N GLY A 7 -20.27 -12.59 -6.84
CA GLY A 7 -18.85 -12.27 -7.08
C GLY A 7 -18.55 -10.79 -7.27
N GLU A 8 -19.47 -9.90 -6.87
CA GLU A 8 -19.31 -8.45 -6.95
C GLU A 8 -18.80 -7.88 -5.63
N CYS A 9 -18.15 -6.71 -5.66
CA CYS A 9 -17.76 -5.95 -4.48
C CYS A 9 -18.67 -4.70 -4.32
N PRO A 10 -19.76 -4.78 -3.53
CA PRO A 10 -20.67 -3.65 -3.34
C PRO A 10 -20.01 -2.42 -2.75
N VAL A 11 -19.00 -2.61 -1.90
CA VAL A 11 -18.23 -1.50 -1.29
C VAL A 11 -17.47 -0.74 -2.37
N PHE A 12 -16.77 -1.43 -3.27
CA PHE A 12 -16.07 -0.78 -4.37
C PHE A 12 -17.04 -0.01 -5.28
N ALA A 13 -18.16 -0.60 -5.62
CA ALA A 13 -19.16 0.05 -6.47
C ALA A 13 -19.71 1.34 -5.83
N ALA A 14 -19.98 1.33 -4.53
CA ALA A 14 -20.44 2.51 -3.80
C ALA A 14 -19.36 3.61 -3.73
N VAL A 15 -18.08 3.23 -3.52
CA VAL A 15 -16.95 4.18 -3.52
C VAL A 15 -16.75 4.75 -4.92
N GLN A 16 -16.83 3.92 -5.97
CA GLN A 16 -16.72 4.38 -7.35
C GLN A 16 -17.81 5.40 -7.70
N GLU A 17 -19.05 5.13 -7.28
CA GLU A 17 -20.17 6.07 -7.48
C GLU A 17 -19.92 7.40 -6.75
N ALA A 18 -19.50 7.33 -5.50
CA ALA A 18 -19.18 8.54 -4.70
C ALA A 18 -17.99 9.33 -5.25
N ALA A 19 -17.02 8.64 -5.85
CA ALA A 19 -15.81 9.24 -6.45
C ALA A 19 -16.02 9.76 -7.87
N ASN A 20 -17.20 9.53 -8.46
CA ASN A 20 -17.48 9.91 -9.84
C ASN A 20 -17.36 11.42 -10.04
N GLY A 21 -16.59 11.82 -11.04
CA GLY A 21 -16.35 13.23 -11.36
C GLY A 21 -15.30 13.94 -10.49
N LEU A 22 -14.75 13.27 -9.46
CA LEU A 22 -13.74 13.88 -8.59
C LEU A 22 -12.31 13.76 -9.14
N GLY A 23 -12.08 13.00 -10.22
CA GLY A 23 -10.75 12.80 -10.81
C GLY A 23 -9.78 12.03 -9.92
N VAL A 24 -10.29 11.19 -9.01
CA VAL A 24 -9.50 10.38 -8.09
C VAL A 24 -9.22 8.99 -8.66
N SER A 25 -8.07 8.44 -8.28
CA SER A 25 -7.66 7.08 -8.58
C SER A 25 -8.24 6.12 -7.54
N LEU A 26 -8.75 4.97 -7.99
CA LEU A 26 -9.27 3.93 -7.11
C LEU A 26 -8.36 2.71 -7.10
N ARG A 27 -8.07 2.21 -5.93
CA ARG A 27 -7.23 1.05 -5.65
C ARG A 27 -7.95 0.11 -4.70
N VAL A 28 -7.53 -1.14 -4.71
CA VAL A 28 -8.12 -2.17 -3.86
C VAL A 28 -7.01 -2.90 -3.13
N ASP A 29 -7.08 -2.91 -1.81
CA ASP A 29 -6.33 -3.83 -0.97
C ASP A 29 -7.24 -5.03 -0.64
N ALA A 30 -6.81 -6.22 -1.04
CA ALA A 30 -7.52 -7.46 -0.78
C ALA A 30 -7.07 -8.14 0.52
N ASN A 31 -5.98 -7.66 1.13
CA ASN A 31 -5.40 -8.20 2.38
C ASN A 31 -5.28 -9.74 2.35
N GLY A 32 -4.81 -10.30 1.24
CA GLY A 32 -4.65 -11.74 1.07
C GLY A 32 -5.95 -12.55 1.08
N GLY A 33 -7.08 -11.90 0.84
CA GLY A 33 -8.40 -12.49 1.04
C GLY A 33 -8.93 -13.37 -0.09
N TRP A 34 -8.17 -13.55 -1.19
CA TRP A 34 -8.60 -14.33 -2.34
C TRP A 34 -7.72 -15.56 -2.57
N ASP A 35 -8.31 -16.61 -3.10
CA ASP A 35 -7.59 -17.68 -3.79
C ASP A 35 -7.26 -17.26 -5.23
N LEU A 36 -6.46 -18.02 -5.95
CA LEU A 36 -6.04 -17.71 -7.31
C LEU A 36 -7.21 -17.44 -8.26
N ALA A 37 -8.22 -18.30 -8.28
CA ALA A 37 -9.39 -18.16 -9.16
C ALA A 37 -10.24 -16.93 -8.78
N GLY A 38 -10.38 -16.68 -7.48
CA GLY A 38 -11.06 -15.50 -6.95
C GLY A 38 -10.31 -14.21 -7.30
N ALA A 39 -8.99 -14.21 -7.22
CA ALA A 39 -8.14 -13.06 -7.59
C ALA A 39 -8.28 -12.74 -9.07
N GLN A 40 -8.17 -13.73 -9.96
CA GLN A 40 -8.35 -13.55 -11.41
C GLN A 40 -9.73 -12.96 -11.72
N HIS A 41 -10.79 -13.54 -11.14
CA HIS A 41 -12.16 -13.05 -11.33
C HIS A 41 -12.35 -11.60 -10.83
N MET A 42 -11.91 -11.33 -9.60
CA MET A 42 -12.09 -10.00 -8.99
C MET A 42 -11.26 -8.93 -9.71
N MET A 43 -10.05 -9.25 -10.12
CA MET A 43 -9.20 -8.30 -10.86
C MET A 43 -9.80 -7.96 -12.23
N ALA A 44 -10.40 -8.92 -12.93
CA ALA A 44 -11.13 -8.66 -14.17
C ALA A 44 -12.35 -7.75 -13.93
N TRP A 45 -13.14 -8.04 -12.91
CA TRP A 45 -14.31 -7.24 -12.51
C TRP A 45 -13.93 -5.80 -12.12
N LEU A 46 -12.82 -5.62 -11.37
CA LEU A 46 -12.31 -4.33 -10.92
C LEU A 46 -11.76 -3.50 -12.08
N LYS A 47 -11.06 -4.15 -13.04
CA LYS A 47 -10.52 -3.47 -14.23
C LYS A 47 -11.63 -2.81 -15.05
N GLU A 48 -12.74 -3.50 -15.26
CA GLU A 48 -13.92 -2.95 -15.98
C GLU A 48 -14.51 -1.71 -15.30
N ARG A 49 -14.18 -1.51 -14.01
CA ARG A 49 -14.67 -0.41 -13.18
C ARG A 49 -13.63 0.65 -12.87
N GLY A 50 -12.50 0.62 -13.58
CA GLY A 50 -11.47 1.66 -13.50
C GLY A 50 -10.63 1.59 -12.22
N CYS A 51 -10.46 0.42 -11.62
CA CYS A 51 -9.46 0.21 -10.59
C CYS A 51 -8.06 0.22 -11.21
N ASP A 52 -7.10 0.89 -10.56
CA ASP A 52 -5.75 1.05 -11.10
C ASP A 52 -4.87 -0.16 -10.82
N TYR A 53 -4.93 -0.70 -9.62
CA TYR A 53 -4.18 -1.90 -9.23
C TYR A 53 -4.82 -2.59 -8.01
N VAL A 54 -4.38 -3.80 -7.75
CA VAL A 54 -4.76 -4.58 -6.57
C VAL A 54 -3.55 -4.81 -5.69
N GLU A 55 -3.72 -4.53 -4.39
CA GLU A 55 -2.74 -4.82 -3.35
C GLU A 55 -3.08 -6.15 -2.69
N GLN A 56 -2.06 -6.96 -2.43
CA GLN A 56 -2.07 -8.26 -1.77
C GLN A 56 -3.29 -9.13 -2.12
N PRO A 57 -3.46 -9.55 -3.37
CA PRO A 57 -4.60 -10.35 -3.78
C PRO A 57 -4.65 -11.72 -3.11
N LEU A 58 -3.50 -12.39 -2.98
CA LEU A 58 -3.36 -13.73 -2.40
C LEU A 58 -2.77 -13.63 -0.99
N HIS A 59 -3.13 -14.60 -0.13
CA HIS A 59 -2.49 -14.73 1.18
C HIS A 59 -0.97 -14.95 1.02
N TYR A 60 -0.15 -14.40 1.91
CA TYR A 60 1.31 -14.52 1.83
C TYR A 60 1.83 -15.96 1.90
N ASP A 61 1.06 -16.91 2.48
CA ASP A 61 1.36 -18.34 2.44
C ASP A 61 1.09 -18.98 1.06
N ALA A 62 0.44 -18.25 0.15
CA ALA A 62 0.15 -18.67 -1.22
C ALA A 62 0.98 -17.88 -2.26
N ASP A 63 2.15 -17.36 -1.87
CA ASP A 63 3.08 -16.67 -2.79
C ASP A 63 3.49 -17.54 -3.98
N GLU A 64 3.40 -18.87 -3.86
CA GLU A 64 3.67 -19.83 -4.94
C GLU A 64 2.68 -19.72 -6.11
N ASP A 65 1.50 -19.17 -5.88
CA ASP A 65 0.48 -18.91 -6.92
C ASP A 65 0.65 -17.55 -7.62
N LEU A 66 1.49 -16.65 -7.08
CA LEU A 66 1.73 -15.34 -7.69
C LEU A 66 2.22 -15.40 -9.15
N PRO A 67 3.11 -16.31 -9.55
CA PRO A 67 3.49 -16.41 -10.96
C PRO A 67 2.33 -16.74 -11.90
N ALA A 68 1.40 -17.60 -11.47
CA ALA A 68 0.21 -17.96 -12.24
C ALA A 68 -0.78 -16.77 -12.32
N LEU A 69 -0.98 -16.06 -11.21
CA LEU A 69 -1.78 -14.84 -11.19
C LEU A 69 -1.16 -13.76 -12.08
N PHE A 70 0.15 -13.55 -12.00
CA PHE A 70 0.88 -12.54 -12.75
C PHE A 70 0.81 -12.76 -14.27
N ALA A 71 0.86 -14.02 -14.70
CA ALA A 71 0.80 -14.37 -16.13
C ALA A 71 -0.54 -13.98 -16.77
N ASP A 72 -1.66 -14.04 -16.01
CA ASP A 72 -3.02 -13.80 -16.50
C ASP A 72 -3.73 -12.63 -15.76
N ARG A 73 -2.95 -11.75 -15.14
CA ARG A 73 -3.50 -10.63 -14.37
C ARG A 73 -4.20 -9.60 -15.24
N ALA A 74 -5.39 -9.20 -14.85
CA ALA A 74 -6.12 -8.12 -15.49
C ALA A 74 -5.64 -6.72 -15.07
N LEU A 75 -5.08 -6.59 -13.86
CA LEU A 75 -4.59 -5.36 -13.24
C LEU A 75 -3.18 -5.56 -12.70
N PRO A 76 -2.39 -4.49 -12.50
CA PRO A 76 -1.14 -4.58 -11.75
C PRO A 76 -1.33 -5.15 -10.35
N VAL A 77 -0.35 -5.94 -9.90
CA VAL A 77 -0.31 -6.58 -8.59
C VAL A 77 0.76 -5.91 -7.73
N PHE A 78 0.36 -5.39 -6.58
CA PHE A 78 1.27 -4.94 -5.52
C PHE A 78 1.22 -5.93 -4.37
N ILE A 79 2.38 -6.21 -3.76
CA ILE A 79 2.48 -7.04 -2.55
C ILE A 79 2.73 -6.18 -1.33
N ASP A 80 2.07 -6.51 -0.21
CA ASP A 80 2.20 -5.90 1.10
C ASP A 80 2.77 -6.90 2.12
N GLU A 81 1.96 -7.82 2.60
CA GLU A 81 2.36 -8.80 3.61
C GLU A 81 3.46 -9.75 3.11
N SER A 82 3.54 -9.98 1.80
CA SER A 82 4.59 -10.78 1.16
C SER A 82 5.93 -10.05 1.02
N CYS A 83 6.00 -8.73 1.35
CA CYS A 83 7.20 -7.91 1.26
C CYS A 83 7.53 -7.25 2.61
N ASN A 84 8.44 -7.84 3.37
CA ASN A 84 8.92 -7.30 4.64
C ASN A 84 10.36 -6.77 4.54
N PHE A 85 11.19 -7.39 3.68
CA PHE A 85 12.60 -7.05 3.53
C PHE A 85 12.99 -6.94 2.05
N SER A 86 14.13 -6.32 1.79
CA SER A 86 14.69 -6.20 0.43
C SER A 86 14.95 -7.55 -0.26
N SER A 87 15.17 -8.61 0.51
CA SER A 87 15.26 -9.98 -0.01
C SER A 87 13.94 -10.51 -0.60
N ASP A 88 12.79 -10.08 -0.05
CA ASP A 88 11.48 -10.49 -0.59
C ASP A 88 11.23 -9.84 -1.94
N VAL A 89 11.67 -8.59 -2.11
CA VAL A 89 11.62 -7.91 -3.42
C VAL A 89 12.36 -8.73 -4.46
N ALA A 90 13.60 -9.12 -4.20
CA ALA A 90 14.39 -9.91 -5.13
C ALA A 90 13.75 -11.29 -5.43
N ARG A 91 13.11 -11.90 -4.43
CA ARG A 91 12.42 -13.20 -4.56
C ARG A 91 11.20 -13.11 -5.46
N LEU A 92 10.41 -12.01 -5.36
CA LEU A 92 9.08 -11.90 -5.98
C LEU A 92 9.05 -10.96 -7.19
N ALA A 93 10.14 -10.27 -7.50
CA ALA A 93 10.19 -9.26 -8.57
C ALA A 93 9.74 -9.77 -9.95
N HIS A 94 9.83 -11.08 -10.19
CA HIS A 94 9.45 -11.69 -11.46
C HIS A 94 7.94 -11.94 -11.63
N CYS A 95 7.16 -11.73 -10.57
CA CYS A 95 5.72 -12.06 -10.54
C CYS A 95 4.86 -11.00 -9.83
N VAL A 96 5.35 -9.75 -9.73
CA VAL A 96 4.60 -8.61 -9.19
C VAL A 96 4.92 -7.34 -10.00
N ASP A 97 4.07 -6.32 -9.90
CA ASP A 97 4.29 -5.01 -10.56
C ASP A 97 4.80 -3.97 -9.56
N GLY A 98 4.57 -4.18 -8.28
CA GLY A 98 5.00 -3.26 -7.24
C GLY A 98 5.01 -3.85 -5.85
N VAL A 99 5.55 -3.08 -4.91
CA VAL A 99 5.67 -3.45 -3.50
C VAL A 99 5.14 -2.33 -2.61
N ASN A 100 4.39 -2.67 -1.57
CA ASN A 100 4.02 -1.77 -0.49
C ASN A 100 4.94 -1.97 0.70
N LEU A 101 5.73 -0.95 1.00
CA LEU A 101 6.61 -0.89 2.16
C LEU A 101 5.87 -0.24 3.32
N LYS A 102 5.99 -0.83 4.51
CA LYS A 102 5.56 -0.20 5.77
C LYS A 102 6.74 -0.22 6.74
N LEU A 103 7.04 0.94 7.36
CA LEU A 103 8.21 1.06 8.26
C LEU A 103 8.14 0.09 9.43
N MET A 104 6.94 -0.17 9.93
CA MET A 104 6.71 -1.14 11.01
C MET A 104 7.06 -2.58 10.59
N LYS A 105 6.80 -2.97 9.34
CA LYS A 105 7.14 -4.29 8.82
C LYS A 105 8.65 -4.46 8.62
N CYS A 106 9.29 -3.51 7.97
CA CYS A 106 10.70 -3.62 7.61
C CYS A 106 11.67 -3.20 8.73
N GLY A 107 11.15 -2.68 9.84
CA GLY A 107 11.97 -2.32 11.00
C GLY A 107 12.67 -0.96 10.91
N GLY A 108 12.34 -0.11 9.92
CA GLY A 108 12.79 1.27 9.87
C GLY A 108 13.42 1.73 8.57
N ILE A 109 13.94 2.96 8.58
CA ILE A 109 14.37 3.70 7.38
C ILE A 109 15.48 3.00 6.61
N THR A 110 16.45 2.37 7.31
CA THR A 110 17.58 1.73 6.64
C THR A 110 17.16 0.61 5.71
N GLU A 111 16.25 -0.25 6.16
CA GLU A 111 15.74 -1.32 5.32
C GLU A 111 14.75 -0.80 4.28
N ALA A 112 13.97 0.23 4.60
CA ALA A 112 13.11 0.90 3.65
C ALA A 112 13.89 1.39 2.41
N LEU A 113 15.04 2.01 2.60
CA LEU A 113 15.92 2.46 1.50
C LEU A 113 16.44 1.27 0.66
N ARG A 114 16.74 0.12 1.30
CA ARG A 114 17.15 -1.10 0.60
C ARG A 114 16.02 -1.68 -0.24
N ILE A 115 14.79 -1.71 0.30
CA ILE A 115 13.59 -2.15 -0.43
C ILE A 115 13.37 -1.27 -1.67
N VAL A 116 13.43 0.06 -1.52
CA VAL A 116 13.27 1.00 -2.65
C VAL A 116 14.36 0.77 -3.69
N ALA A 117 15.63 0.60 -3.27
CA ALA A 117 16.73 0.34 -4.20
C ALA A 117 16.55 -0.98 -4.95
N ALA A 118 16.14 -2.05 -4.26
CA ALA A 118 15.86 -3.35 -4.85
C ALA A 118 14.67 -3.26 -5.83
N ALA A 119 13.56 -2.64 -5.44
CA ALA A 119 12.40 -2.47 -6.30
C ALA A 119 12.74 -1.73 -7.59
N ARG A 120 13.48 -0.63 -7.49
CA ARG A 120 13.94 0.14 -8.66
C ARG A 120 14.88 -0.66 -9.56
N ALA A 121 15.79 -1.46 -8.99
CA ALA A 121 16.70 -2.32 -9.76
C ALA A 121 15.95 -3.36 -10.58
N HIS A 122 14.78 -3.79 -10.13
CA HIS A 122 13.89 -4.72 -10.83
C HIS A 122 12.79 -4.05 -11.66
N GLY A 123 12.76 -2.71 -11.73
CA GLY A 123 11.75 -1.96 -12.48
C GLY A 123 10.34 -1.98 -11.85
N LEU A 124 10.24 -2.32 -10.55
CA LEU A 124 8.98 -2.37 -9.83
C LEU A 124 8.56 -0.96 -9.37
N LYS A 125 7.25 -0.76 -9.29
CA LYS A 125 6.66 0.38 -8.61
C LYS A 125 6.77 0.25 -7.10
N THR A 126 6.78 1.39 -6.42
CA THR A 126 6.90 1.45 -4.96
C THR A 126 5.74 2.20 -4.34
N MET A 127 5.25 1.66 -3.24
CA MET A 127 4.29 2.31 -2.36
C MET A 127 4.84 2.35 -0.95
N ILE A 128 4.56 3.41 -0.21
CA ILE A 128 4.72 3.46 1.23
C ILE A 128 3.35 3.51 1.88
N GLY A 129 3.05 2.50 2.68
CA GLY A 129 1.84 2.40 3.49
C GLY A 129 2.12 2.51 4.97
N CYS A 130 1.09 2.29 5.76
CA CYS A 130 1.17 2.27 7.22
C CYS A 130 0.33 1.13 7.81
N MET A 131 0.64 0.80 9.06
CA MET A 131 -0.22 0.01 9.95
C MET A 131 -1.01 0.99 10.84
N GLY A 132 -1.52 0.56 11.99
CA GLY A 132 -2.07 1.46 13.01
C GLY A 132 -0.93 2.21 13.72
N GLU A 133 -0.47 3.31 13.15
CA GLU A 133 0.76 3.99 13.53
C GLU A 133 0.50 5.42 14.04
N SER A 134 1.34 5.89 14.98
CA SER A 134 1.29 7.26 15.51
C SER A 134 1.87 8.28 14.52
N SER A 135 1.61 9.56 14.77
CA SER A 135 2.22 10.66 14.02
C SER A 135 3.75 10.58 13.94
N ALA A 136 4.42 9.99 14.93
CA ALA A 136 5.86 9.82 14.90
C ALA A 136 6.31 8.86 13.78
N ALA A 137 5.63 7.71 13.62
CA ALA A 137 5.93 6.76 12.58
C ALA A 137 5.49 7.26 11.19
N ILE A 138 4.31 7.90 11.12
CA ILE A 138 3.83 8.53 9.89
C ILE A 138 4.76 9.64 9.43
N GLY A 139 5.26 10.49 10.33
CA GLY A 139 6.24 11.54 10.00
C GLY A 139 7.56 10.97 9.47
N ALA A 140 8.03 9.85 10.04
CA ALA A 140 9.20 9.15 9.51
C ALA A 140 8.94 8.60 8.09
N GLY A 141 7.78 8.00 7.85
CA GLY A 141 7.35 7.55 6.52
C GLY A 141 7.24 8.71 5.52
N ALA A 142 6.60 9.80 5.93
CA ALA A 142 6.41 10.99 5.10
C ALA A 142 7.75 11.62 4.68
N SER A 143 8.79 11.53 5.53
CA SER A 143 10.15 12.00 5.19
C SER A 143 10.77 11.23 4.02
N LEU A 144 10.28 10.05 3.71
CA LEU A 144 10.72 9.23 2.59
C LEU A 144 9.80 9.33 1.37
N ALA A 145 8.66 10.02 1.47
CA ALA A 145 7.56 9.99 0.50
C ALA A 145 8.01 10.27 -0.94
N ALA A 146 8.98 11.17 -1.14
CA ALA A 146 9.53 11.50 -2.47
C ALA A 146 10.20 10.32 -3.20
N LEU A 147 10.43 9.21 -2.50
CA LEU A 147 11.02 8.00 -3.07
C LEU A 147 9.97 7.03 -3.64
N PHE A 148 8.69 7.29 -3.45
CA PHE A 148 7.61 6.36 -3.74
C PHE A 148 6.69 6.86 -4.85
N ASP A 149 6.15 5.92 -5.64
CA ASP A 149 5.15 6.19 -6.68
C ASP A 149 3.77 6.39 -6.05
N HIS A 150 3.48 5.70 -4.94
CA HIS A 150 2.20 5.75 -4.22
C HIS A 150 2.43 5.92 -2.72
N ILE A 151 1.52 6.66 -2.07
CA ILE A 151 1.61 6.99 -0.64
C ILE A 151 0.24 6.75 0.00
N ASP A 152 0.27 6.11 1.20
CA ASP A 152 -0.89 5.90 2.06
C ASP A 152 -0.46 5.99 3.52
N LEU A 153 -0.49 7.20 4.10
CA LEU A 153 0.09 7.55 5.41
C LEU A 153 -0.91 8.32 6.26
N ASP A 154 -2.08 7.74 6.52
CA ASP A 154 -3.20 8.40 7.20
C ASP A 154 -3.59 7.78 8.54
N SER A 155 -2.99 6.65 8.94
CA SER A 155 -3.47 5.85 10.08
C SER A 155 -3.42 6.56 11.44
N HIS A 156 -2.56 7.59 11.60
CA HIS A 156 -2.52 8.42 12.81
C HIS A 156 -3.85 9.13 13.10
N LEU A 157 -4.67 9.37 12.08
CA LEU A 157 -6.01 9.94 12.24
C LEU A 157 -6.97 9.03 13.03
N ASN A 158 -6.64 7.75 13.13
CA ASN A 158 -7.42 6.76 13.87
C ASN A 158 -6.95 6.60 15.33
N LEU A 159 -5.88 7.32 15.75
CA LEU A 159 -5.35 7.24 17.11
C LEU A 159 -5.85 8.42 17.96
N LEU A 160 -6.51 8.07 19.07
CA LEU A 160 -6.99 9.05 20.01
C LEU A 160 -6.81 8.55 21.47
N PRO A 161 -5.88 9.14 22.26
CA PRO A 161 -4.95 10.19 21.88
C PRO A 161 -3.78 9.69 21.03
N ASP A 162 -3.26 10.53 20.15
CA ASP A 162 -1.98 10.27 19.49
C ASP A 162 -0.85 10.57 20.48
N PRO A 163 0.14 9.67 20.70
CA PRO A 163 1.25 9.89 21.62
C PRO A 163 2.31 10.86 21.07
N ALA A 164 2.08 11.46 19.91
CA ALA A 164 3.02 12.37 19.26
C ALA A 164 2.31 13.61 18.70
N SER A 165 3.07 14.67 18.44
CA SER A 165 2.59 15.94 17.88
C SER A 165 3.63 16.53 16.93
N GLY A 166 3.19 17.47 16.07
CA GLY A 166 4.06 18.16 15.10
C GLY A 166 3.90 17.68 13.67
N LEU A 167 3.12 16.62 13.42
CA LEU A 167 2.72 16.25 12.07
C LEU A 167 1.49 17.07 11.67
N GLU A 168 1.56 17.70 10.52
CA GLU A 168 0.45 18.46 9.97
C GLU A 168 -0.20 17.70 8.80
N MET A 169 -1.52 17.65 8.79
CA MET A 169 -2.29 17.19 7.64
C MET A 169 -3.28 18.27 7.23
N ASN A 170 -3.18 18.72 5.99
CA ASN A 170 -4.09 19.72 5.43
C ASN A 170 -4.63 19.24 4.08
N ALA A 171 -5.95 19.14 3.98
CA ALA A 171 -6.64 18.65 2.77
C ALA A 171 -6.05 17.31 2.22
N GLY A 172 -5.75 16.36 3.10
CA GLY A 172 -5.18 15.06 2.74
C GLY A 172 -3.66 15.07 2.46
N VAL A 173 -3.00 16.23 2.58
CA VAL A 173 -1.54 16.35 2.41
C VAL A 173 -0.88 16.34 3.77
N VAL A 174 -0.04 15.33 4.01
CA VAL A 174 0.83 15.25 5.18
C VAL A 174 2.07 16.07 4.94
N SER A 175 2.42 16.94 5.89
CA SER A 175 3.61 17.79 5.83
C SER A 175 4.53 17.50 7.01
N VAL A 176 5.80 17.32 6.73
CA VAL A 176 6.87 17.25 7.74
C VAL A 176 7.50 18.64 7.88
N GLN A 177 7.87 19.01 9.11
CA GLN A 177 8.47 20.31 9.40
C GLN A 177 9.97 20.29 9.04
N ALA A 178 10.33 20.82 7.89
CA ALA A 178 11.69 20.77 7.36
C ALA A 178 12.72 21.60 8.17
N ASP A 179 12.26 22.51 9.01
CA ASP A 179 13.08 23.36 9.90
C ASP A 179 13.34 22.74 11.27
N GLN A 180 12.74 21.57 11.55
CA GLN A 180 12.91 20.83 12.80
C GLN A 180 13.87 19.64 12.63
N PRO A 181 14.58 19.23 13.69
CA PRO A 181 15.42 18.04 13.65
C PRO A 181 14.63 16.77 13.30
N GLY A 182 15.23 15.89 12.49
CA GLY A 182 14.62 14.63 12.07
C GLY A 182 13.41 14.86 11.16
N HIS A 183 12.26 14.27 11.53
CA HIS A 183 10.98 14.46 10.82
C HIS A 183 10.07 15.51 11.48
N GLY A 184 10.57 16.27 12.46
CA GLY A 184 9.84 17.36 13.11
C GLY A 184 8.74 16.94 14.10
N VAL A 185 8.49 15.64 14.27
CA VAL A 185 7.48 15.12 15.20
C VAL A 185 8.10 14.82 16.57
N SER A 186 7.43 15.23 17.63
CA SER A 186 7.85 15.02 19.02
C SER A 186 6.84 14.16 19.78
N LEU A 187 7.33 13.30 20.68
CA LEU A 187 6.46 12.55 21.58
C LEU A 187 5.85 13.50 22.61
N THR A 188 4.57 13.33 22.87
CA THR A 188 3.84 13.99 23.97
C THR A 188 3.95 13.09 25.20
N CYS A 189 4.85 13.45 26.13
CA CYS A 189 5.01 12.74 27.42
C CYS A 189 3.88 13.12 28.39
#